data_cc6494f2c52525cddcb9a7784bafd903
#
_entry.id   cc6494f2c52525cddcb9a7784bafd903
#
_cell.length_a   1.000
_cell.length_b   1.000
_cell.length_c   1.000
_cell.angle_alpha   90.00
_cell.angle_beta   90.00
_cell.angle_gamma   90.00
#
_symmetry.space_group_name_H-M   'P 1'
#
loop_
_entity.id
_entity.type
_entity.pdbx_description
1 polymer ?
#
loop_
_entity_poly.entity_id
_entity_poly.type
_entity_poly.pdbx_seq_one_letter_code
_entity_poly.pdbx_strand_id
1 'polypeptide(L)'
;MAASPGNPGDDGEGPYVSVAVDNHFHDIHPENHISIPPERGFIVKNEGRNLHNVTIVGTQISKDIKPGQWLRLVPVGDTLPAGTYQIVCRFHGDQGMTGEITVEP
;
A
#
# COMPACT_ATOMS: atom_id res chain seq x y z
N MET A 1 6.68 -20.23 -13.78
CA MET A 1 6.83 -19.83 -13.25
C MET A 1 7.04 -19.29 -12.57
N ALA A 2 7.24 -19.32 -12.40
CA ALA A 2 7.25 -18.78 -11.52
C ALA A 2 7.62 -17.58 -11.39
N ALA A 3 6.96 -17.00 -10.83
CA ALA A 3 7.22 -15.69 -10.47
C ALA A 3 8.56 -15.50 -9.91
N SER A 4 9.05 -14.34 -9.98
CA SER A 4 10.27 -13.98 -9.33
C SER A 4 10.08 -14.14 -7.84
N PRO A 5 10.70 -15.10 -7.24
CA PRO A 5 10.35 -15.48 -5.88
C PRO A 5 10.72 -14.45 -4.83
N GLY A 6 11.63 -13.60 -5.12
CA GLY A 6 12.07 -12.66 -4.11
C GLY A 6 11.40 -11.32 -4.14
N ASN A 7 10.41 -11.14 -5.00
CA ASN A 7 9.92 -9.79 -5.25
C ASN A 7 8.42 -9.76 -5.48
N PRO A 8 7.64 -9.84 -4.40
CA PRO A 8 6.19 -9.97 -4.52
C PRO A 8 5.54 -8.81 -5.25
N GLY A 9 6.13 -7.63 -5.23
CA GLY A 9 5.56 -6.50 -5.95
C GLY A 9 5.77 -6.55 -7.44
N ASP A 10 6.63 -7.45 -7.92
CA ASP A 10 7.03 -7.47 -9.32
C ASP A 10 6.52 -8.69 -10.09
N ASP A 11 5.84 -9.62 -9.45
CA ASP A 11 5.48 -10.85 -10.13
C ASP A 11 4.35 -10.67 -11.13
N GLY A 12 3.62 -9.59 -11.05
CA GLY A 12 2.55 -9.29 -11.99
C GLY A 12 1.26 -10.03 -11.75
N GLU A 13 1.25 -10.99 -10.86
CA GLU A 13 0.07 -11.83 -10.64
C GLU A 13 -0.46 -11.78 -9.24
N GLY A 14 0.39 -11.75 -8.25
CA GLY A 14 -0.04 -11.68 -6.87
C GLY A 14 -0.35 -10.26 -6.45
N PRO A 15 -0.81 -10.09 -5.21
CA PRO A 15 -1.05 -8.74 -4.68
C PRO A 15 0.23 -7.92 -4.64
N TYR A 16 0.10 -6.63 -4.84
CA TYR A 16 1.21 -5.73 -4.57
C TYR A 16 1.29 -5.50 -3.06
N VAL A 17 2.42 -5.80 -2.47
CA VAL A 17 2.59 -5.71 -1.03
C VAL A 17 3.55 -4.58 -0.68
N SER A 18 3.08 -3.63 0.11
CA SER A 18 3.90 -2.61 0.72
C SER A 18 4.05 -2.93 2.21
N VAL A 19 5.20 -2.62 2.77
CA VAL A 19 5.49 -2.90 4.17
C VAL A 19 5.60 -1.58 4.93
N ALA A 20 4.86 -1.47 6.03
CA ALA A 20 4.97 -0.32 6.92
C ALA A 20 5.97 -0.67 8.01
N VAL A 21 7.08 0.07 8.06
CA VAL A 21 8.16 -0.15 9.03
C VAL A 21 8.67 1.21 9.48
N ASP A 22 8.87 1.35 10.77
CA ASP A 22 9.36 2.60 11.35
C ASP A 22 8.47 3.76 10.91
N ASN A 23 8.98 4.72 10.17
CA ASN A 23 8.23 5.91 9.79
C ASN A 23 8.00 5.99 8.28
N HIS A 24 7.99 4.86 7.58
CA HIS A 24 7.75 4.93 6.14
C HIS A 24 7.08 3.67 5.62
N PHE A 25 6.50 3.82 4.44
CA PHE A 25 5.97 2.71 3.66
C PHE A 25 7.00 2.33 2.61
N HIS A 26 7.38 1.05 2.58
CA HIS A 26 8.31 0.56 1.57
C HIS A 26 7.62 0.47 0.22
N ASP A 27 8.34 0.79 -0.83
CA ASP A 27 7.98 0.56 -2.23
C ASP A 27 6.87 1.44 -2.77
N ILE A 28 6.23 2.27 -1.97
CA ILE A 28 5.18 3.16 -2.46
C ILE A 28 5.52 4.63 -2.24
N HIS A 29 6.80 4.96 -2.20
CA HIS A 29 7.22 6.37 -2.17
C HIS A 29 6.74 7.08 -3.43
N PRO A 30 6.37 8.36 -3.33
CA PRO A 30 5.86 9.08 -4.50
C PRO A 30 6.78 9.03 -5.72
N GLU A 31 8.10 9.01 -5.50
CA GLU A 31 9.05 8.96 -6.60
C GLU A 31 9.09 7.62 -7.32
N ASN A 32 8.50 6.59 -6.76
CA ASN A 32 8.54 5.26 -7.39
C ASN A 32 7.48 5.07 -8.48
N HIS A 33 6.46 5.90 -8.50
CA HIS A 33 5.41 5.88 -9.54
C HIS A 33 4.77 4.49 -9.69
N ILE A 34 4.28 3.95 -8.57
CA ILE A 34 3.68 2.62 -8.57
C ILE A 34 2.32 2.66 -9.25
N SER A 35 2.11 1.76 -10.21
CA SER A 35 0.85 1.61 -10.93
C SER A 35 0.33 0.20 -10.74
N ILE A 36 -0.94 0.06 -10.38
CA ILE A 36 -1.54 -1.24 -10.05
C ILE A 36 -2.79 -1.42 -10.90
N PRO A 37 -2.86 -2.54 -11.67
CA PRO A 37 -4.09 -2.84 -12.39
C PRO A 37 -5.27 -3.05 -11.43
N PRO A 38 -6.49 -2.70 -11.83
CA PRO A 38 -7.62 -2.77 -10.91
C PRO A 38 -7.97 -4.19 -10.45
N GLU A 39 -7.62 -5.19 -11.22
CA GLU A 39 -7.89 -6.57 -10.85
C GLU A 39 -6.86 -7.13 -9.88
N ARG A 40 -5.77 -6.42 -9.63
CA ARG A 40 -4.71 -6.87 -8.74
C ARG A 40 -5.00 -6.43 -7.31
N GLY A 41 -4.47 -7.18 -6.35
CA GLY A 41 -4.60 -6.81 -4.94
C GLY A 41 -3.55 -5.79 -4.51
N PHE A 42 -3.86 -5.05 -3.48
CA PHE A 42 -2.93 -4.15 -2.83
C PHE A 42 -2.99 -4.40 -1.33
N ILE A 43 -1.85 -4.65 -0.72
CA ILE A 43 -1.75 -4.99 0.70
C ILE A 43 -0.70 -4.11 1.34
N VAL A 44 -1.02 -3.53 2.51
CA VAL A 44 -0.03 -2.86 3.34
C VAL A 44 0.09 -3.65 4.63
N LYS A 45 1.27 -4.18 4.90
CA LYS A 45 1.53 -5.02 6.05
C LYS A 45 2.41 -4.28 7.05
N ASN A 46 2.03 -4.32 8.32
CA ASN A 46 2.85 -3.73 9.37
C ASN A 46 3.85 -4.76 9.87
N GLU A 47 5.11 -4.58 9.48
CA GLU A 47 6.21 -5.40 9.96
C GLU A 47 7.09 -4.66 10.96
N GLY A 48 6.64 -3.51 11.41
CA GLY A 48 7.32 -2.75 12.43
C GLY A 48 6.91 -3.16 13.83
N ARG A 49 7.32 -2.36 14.80
CA ARG A 49 7.02 -2.62 16.21
C ARG A 49 5.90 -1.76 16.75
N ASN A 50 5.51 -0.75 16.01
CA ASN A 50 4.54 0.24 16.47
C ASN A 50 3.25 0.11 15.70
N LEU A 51 2.19 0.63 16.29
CA LEU A 51 0.91 0.77 15.60
C LEU A 51 1.10 1.73 14.42
N HIS A 52 0.62 1.34 13.26
CA HIS A 52 0.57 2.21 12.10
C HIS A 52 -0.86 2.38 11.65
N ASN A 53 -1.07 3.39 10.83
CA ASN A 53 -2.36 3.66 10.22
C ASN A 53 -2.16 3.78 8.72
N VAL A 54 -3.11 3.24 7.96
CA VAL A 54 -3.12 3.39 6.51
C VAL A 54 -4.36 4.19 6.16
N THR A 55 -4.14 5.42 5.75
CA THR A 55 -5.22 6.31 5.29
C THR A 55 -4.99 6.62 3.82
N ILE A 56 -5.99 6.34 3.00
CA ILE A 56 -5.96 6.66 1.57
C ILE A 56 -6.72 7.96 1.38
N VAL A 57 -5.98 9.02 1.06
CA VAL A 57 -6.51 10.38 1.02
C VAL A 57 -7.59 10.48 -0.06
N GLY A 58 -8.68 11.14 0.27
CA GLY A 58 -9.80 11.31 -0.64
C GLY A 58 -10.79 10.18 -0.62
N THR A 59 -10.58 9.19 0.24
CA THR A 59 -11.48 8.06 0.41
C THR A 59 -11.87 7.93 1.88
N GLN A 60 -12.73 6.96 2.16
CA GLN A 60 -13.10 6.66 3.54
C GLN A 60 -12.19 5.59 4.17
N ILE A 61 -11.15 5.18 3.47
CA ILE A 61 -10.27 4.13 3.95
C ILE A 61 -9.27 4.73 4.92
N SER A 62 -9.36 4.31 6.18
CA SER A 62 -8.41 4.68 7.22
C SER A 62 -8.43 3.55 8.24
N LYS A 63 -7.36 2.76 8.29
CA LYS A 63 -7.31 1.57 9.13
C LYS A 63 -6.06 1.57 9.96
N ASP A 64 -6.22 1.34 11.27
CA ASP A 64 -5.10 1.11 12.16
C ASP A 64 -4.66 -0.34 12.01
N ILE A 65 -3.34 -0.54 11.86
CA ILE A 65 -2.79 -1.90 11.75
C ILE A 65 -1.71 -2.08 12.81
N LYS A 66 -1.93 -3.06 13.66
CA LYS A 66 -0.96 -3.44 14.68
C LYS A 66 0.18 -4.23 14.05
N PRO A 67 1.31 -4.36 14.73
CA PRO A 67 2.39 -5.23 14.23
C PRO A 67 1.85 -6.62 13.84
N GLY A 68 2.18 -7.05 12.65
CA GLY A 68 1.73 -8.32 12.10
C GLY A 68 0.40 -8.29 11.39
N GLN A 69 -0.33 -7.19 11.47
CA GLN A 69 -1.61 -7.03 10.77
C GLN A 69 -1.42 -6.32 9.43
N TRP A 70 -2.45 -6.30 8.63
CA TRP A 70 -2.40 -5.66 7.32
C TRP A 70 -3.74 -5.07 6.91
N LEU A 71 -3.67 -4.10 5.99
CA LEU A 71 -4.80 -3.64 5.20
C LEU A 71 -4.75 -4.38 3.87
N ARG A 72 -5.88 -4.90 3.44
CA ARG A 72 -5.94 -5.71 2.23
C ARG A 72 -7.08 -5.24 1.33
N LEU A 73 -6.73 -4.84 0.11
CA LEU A 73 -7.69 -4.42 -0.91
C LEU A 73 -7.51 -5.35 -2.11
N VAL A 74 -8.38 -6.35 -2.23
CA VAL A 74 -8.27 -7.38 -3.26
C VAL A 74 -9.63 -7.65 -3.86
N PRO A 75 -9.84 -7.36 -5.15
CA PRO A 75 -8.97 -6.56 -6.02
C PRO A 75 -9.03 -5.07 -5.66
N VAL A 76 -7.97 -4.36 -5.98
CA VAL A 76 -7.89 -2.95 -5.56
C VAL A 76 -8.96 -2.10 -6.24
N GLY A 77 -9.31 -2.42 -7.46
CA GLY A 77 -10.30 -1.66 -8.23
C GLY A 77 -11.72 -1.77 -7.70
N ASP A 78 -12.02 -2.78 -6.87
CA ASP A 78 -13.34 -2.87 -6.24
C ASP A 78 -13.55 -1.76 -5.22
N THR A 79 -12.47 -1.22 -4.68
CA THR A 79 -12.55 -0.19 -3.64
C THR A 79 -12.09 1.16 -4.14
N LEU A 80 -11.09 1.18 -5.03
CA LEU A 80 -10.47 2.40 -5.51
C LEU A 80 -10.69 2.54 -7.01
N PRO A 81 -11.50 3.50 -7.45
CA PRO A 81 -11.59 3.82 -8.89
C PRO A 81 -10.24 4.21 -9.45
N ALA A 82 -10.11 4.14 -10.76
CA ALA A 82 -8.88 4.53 -11.44
C ALA A 82 -8.49 5.95 -11.03
N GLY A 83 -7.20 6.12 -10.72
CA GLY A 83 -6.70 7.41 -10.28
C GLY A 83 -5.46 7.24 -9.43
N THR A 84 -4.88 8.37 -9.05
CA THR A 84 -3.70 8.42 -8.19
C THR A 84 -4.10 8.79 -6.78
N TYR A 85 -3.60 8.02 -5.82
CA TYR A 85 -3.96 8.17 -4.41
C TYR A 85 -2.73 8.36 -3.56
N GLN A 86 -2.81 9.31 -2.64
CA GLN A 86 -1.80 9.47 -1.61
C GLN A 86 -2.16 8.59 -0.43
N ILE A 87 -1.16 7.94 0.16
CA ILE A 87 -1.33 7.08 1.32
C ILE A 87 -0.51 7.67 2.44
N VAL A 88 -1.12 7.84 3.60
CA VAL A 88 -0.44 8.42 4.75
C VAL A 88 -0.73 7.59 5.99
N CYS A 89 0.19 7.62 6.94
CA CYS A 89 -0.06 7.16 8.29
C CYS A 89 -0.41 8.39 9.12
N ARG A 90 -1.63 8.46 9.62
CA ARG A 90 -2.07 9.67 10.31
C ARG A 90 -1.33 9.92 11.62
N PHE A 91 -0.63 8.91 12.13
CA PHE A 91 0.19 9.09 13.33
C PHE A 91 1.55 9.69 13.01
N HIS A 92 2.06 9.48 11.79
CA HIS A 92 3.42 9.85 11.41
C HIS A 92 3.48 10.62 10.09
N GLY A 93 2.36 11.10 9.58
CA GLY A 93 2.33 11.75 8.28
C GLY A 93 3.20 13.00 8.22
N ASP A 94 3.23 13.76 9.29
CA ASP A 94 4.07 14.96 9.34
C ASP A 94 5.54 14.64 9.54
N GLN A 95 5.88 13.37 9.72
CA GLN A 95 7.26 12.90 9.76
C GLN A 95 7.66 12.21 8.46
N GLY A 96 6.84 12.34 7.42
CA GLY A 96 7.17 11.81 6.11
C GLY A 96 6.69 10.40 5.84
N MET A 97 5.83 9.83 6.68
CA MET A 97 5.30 8.50 6.41
C MET A 97 4.16 8.59 5.39
N THR A 98 4.52 8.73 4.14
CA THR A 98 3.59 8.88 3.04
C THR A 98 3.98 7.98 1.88
N GLY A 99 3.02 7.68 1.04
CA GLY A 99 3.23 6.92 -0.18
C GLY A 99 2.24 7.35 -1.24
N GLU A 100 2.39 6.77 -2.42
CA GLU A 100 1.51 7.07 -3.54
C GLU A 100 1.34 5.85 -4.41
N ILE A 101 0.12 5.58 -4.82
CA ILE A 101 -0.17 4.54 -5.79
C ILE A 101 -1.11 5.10 -6.84
N THR A 102 -1.04 4.52 -8.04
CA THR A 102 -1.98 4.78 -9.12
C THR A 102 -2.72 3.49 -9.43
N VAL A 103 -4.04 3.56 -9.43
CA VAL A 103 -4.89 2.46 -9.87
C VAL A 103 -5.20 2.70 -11.35
N GLU A 104 -4.83 1.75 -12.19
CA GLU A 104 -4.99 1.87 -13.63
C GLU A 104 -6.47 1.74 -14.00
N PRO A 105 -6.86 2.36 -15.12
CA PRO A 105 -8.24 2.23 -15.61
C PRO A 105 -8.58 0.85 -16.11
#